data_4f0004449529ec666ee8840a4d17ebad
#
_entry.id   4f0004449529ec666ee8840a4d17ebad
#
_cell.length_a   1.000
_cell.length_b   1.000
_cell.length_c   1.000
_cell.angle_alpha   90.00
_cell.angle_beta   90.00
_cell.angle_gamma   90.00
#
_symmetry.space_group_name_H-M   'P 1'
#
loop_
_entity.id
_entity.type
_entity.pdbx_description
1 polymer ?
#
loop_
_entity_poly.entity_id
_entity_poly.type
_entity_poly.pdbx_seq_one_letter_code
_entity_poly.pdbx_strand_id
1 'polypeptide(L)'
;TWNYKLWSEPENLGMPINNHEDQVSMFVNANGDQAFYSYEQKSDGRQSNSYLYSFKVPEASPLVASAFFIKGAIKDKETKEPLYAEIEIYDIDNNRRLASFHSDKVLGTYLATMQEKGNYALYVDSEGYLFESRNFSVKGFEQNIIQDFELSKIKMGQTTVLNNIFFKKDSYELTGSSEVELDKIVRFLKANPNTTMLIAGHTDSDGSESYNLDLSQKRAQAVYNYLIDNEIVQDRLSYKGFGETRPIAPNDTPSNKKLNRRIEFTVED
;
A
#
# COMPACT_ATOMS: atom_id res chain seq x y z
N THR A 1 -7.69 12.44 -11.80
CA THR A 1 -8.40 13.72 -11.67
C THR A 1 -8.69 13.90 -10.19
N TRP A 2 -7.94 14.76 -9.52
CA TRP A 2 -8.24 15.22 -8.19
C TRP A 2 -9.63 15.86 -8.25
N ASN A 3 -10.60 15.25 -7.55
CA ASN A 3 -11.82 15.96 -7.24
C ASN A 3 -11.40 17.08 -6.29
N TYR A 4 -11.34 18.29 -6.80
CA TYR A 4 -11.20 19.47 -5.96
C TYR A 4 -12.42 19.48 -5.03
N LYS A 5 -12.27 18.94 -3.82
CA LYS A 5 -13.21 19.27 -2.75
C LYS A 5 -13.16 20.78 -2.64
N LEU A 6 -14.30 21.40 -2.71
CA LEU A 6 -14.43 22.81 -2.41
C LEU A 6 -13.73 23.05 -1.07
N TRP A 7 -12.81 23.99 -1.05
CA TRP A 7 -12.22 24.46 0.20
C TRP A 7 -13.35 24.91 1.11
N SER A 8 -13.27 24.60 2.41
CA SER A 8 -14.14 25.24 3.40
C SER A 8 -13.86 26.74 3.43
N GLU A 9 -14.81 27.50 3.94
CA GLU A 9 -14.56 28.91 4.24
C GLU A 9 -13.33 29.03 5.14
N PRO A 10 -12.46 30.05 4.90
CA PRO A 10 -11.29 30.28 5.75
C PRO A 10 -11.70 30.53 7.19
N GLU A 11 -11.06 29.85 8.11
CA GLU A 11 -11.29 30.01 9.55
C GLU A 11 -10.13 30.80 10.17
N ASN A 12 -10.48 31.84 10.93
CA ASN A 12 -9.49 32.60 11.68
C ASN A 12 -9.09 31.83 12.93
N LEU A 13 -7.83 31.39 12.97
CA LEU A 13 -7.28 30.57 14.06
C LEU A 13 -6.95 31.43 15.33
N GLY A 14 -7.11 32.73 15.29
CA GLY A 14 -6.83 33.63 16.42
C GLY A 14 -5.34 33.84 16.69
N MET A 15 -5.06 34.57 17.76
CA MET A 15 -3.68 34.83 18.24
C MET A 15 -3.04 33.52 18.77
N PRO A 16 -1.74 33.28 18.56
CA PRO A 16 -0.77 34.16 17.86
C PRO A 16 -0.71 33.96 16.35
N ILE A 17 -1.50 33.04 15.77
CA ILE A 17 -1.43 32.63 14.37
C ILE A 17 -1.94 33.74 13.45
N ASN A 18 -3.15 34.25 13.72
CA ASN A 18 -3.71 35.38 12.99
C ASN A 18 -3.60 36.65 13.83
N ASN A 19 -2.66 37.49 13.51
CA ASN A 19 -2.48 38.81 14.03
C ASN A 19 -2.62 39.86 12.90
N HIS A 20 -2.24 41.10 13.13
CA HIS A 20 -2.34 42.22 12.16
C HIS A 20 -1.19 42.25 11.13
N GLU A 21 -0.29 41.25 11.13
CA GLU A 21 0.88 41.22 10.27
C GLU A 21 0.81 40.01 9.32
N ASP A 22 1.56 40.05 8.22
CA ASP A 22 1.55 39.03 7.19
C ASP A 22 2.31 37.77 7.66
N GLN A 23 1.64 36.64 7.75
CA GLN A 23 2.24 35.36 7.95
C GLN A 23 2.25 34.57 6.64
N VAL A 24 3.44 34.10 6.25
CA VAL A 24 3.64 33.54 4.90
C VAL A 24 3.34 32.04 4.85
N SER A 25 3.59 31.29 5.92
CA SER A 25 3.36 29.84 5.97
C SER A 25 3.18 29.35 7.39
N MET A 26 2.38 28.31 7.55
CA MET A 26 2.25 27.56 8.79
C MET A 26 2.28 26.06 8.48
N PHE A 27 2.92 25.27 9.32
CA PHE A 27 2.81 23.81 9.31
C PHE A 27 2.74 23.26 10.73
N VAL A 28 2.09 22.13 10.88
CA VAL A 28 1.97 21.38 12.13
C VAL A 28 2.82 20.12 12.01
N ASN A 29 3.55 19.76 13.08
CA ASN A 29 4.32 18.52 13.07
C ASN A 29 3.41 17.29 12.99
N ALA A 30 4.00 16.14 12.70
CA ALA A 30 3.24 14.89 12.51
C ALA A 30 2.48 14.42 13.75
N ASN A 31 2.92 14.79 14.95
CA ASN A 31 2.22 14.47 16.20
C ASN A 31 0.99 15.36 16.44
N GLY A 32 0.86 16.47 15.70
CA GLY A 32 -0.21 17.42 15.90
C GLY A 32 -0.07 18.31 17.15
N ASP A 33 1.06 18.23 17.86
CA ASP A 33 1.25 18.90 19.15
C ASP A 33 2.07 20.20 19.08
N GLN A 34 2.78 20.42 17.96
CA GLN A 34 3.58 21.62 17.73
C GLN A 34 3.39 22.17 16.32
N ALA A 35 3.13 23.45 16.25
CA ALA A 35 3.03 24.19 15.00
C ALA A 35 4.18 25.18 14.84
N PHE A 36 4.53 25.48 13.60
CA PHE A 36 5.57 26.41 13.20
C PHE A 36 5.00 27.37 12.17
N TYR A 37 5.35 28.63 12.25
CA TYR A 37 4.97 29.61 11.24
C TYR A 37 6.09 30.62 11.00
N SER A 38 6.14 31.13 9.77
CA SER A 38 7.07 32.16 9.41
C SER A 38 6.40 33.53 9.50
N TYR A 39 7.17 34.51 9.94
CA TYR A 39 6.77 35.90 10.15
C TYR A 39 7.79 36.80 9.52
N GLU A 40 7.33 37.77 8.71
CA GLU A 40 8.16 38.80 8.14
C GLU A 40 8.02 40.12 8.92
N GLN A 41 9.10 40.55 9.56
CA GLN A 41 9.15 41.84 10.16
C GLN A 41 9.61 42.87 9.11
N LYS A 42 8.72 43.78 8.72
CA LYS A 42 9.05 44.93 7.86
C LYS A 42 9.90 45.91 8.67
N SER A 43 11.17 46.02 8.32
CA SER A 43 12.06 47.07 8.79
C SER A 43 11.96 48.28 7.85
N ASP A 44 12.00 49.49 8.36
CA ASP A 44 11.89 50.73 7.61
C ASP A 44 12.70 50.75 6.30
N GLY A 45 12.09 50.25 5.26
CA GLY A 45 12.38 50.56 3.86
C GLY A 45 13.43 49.73 3.15
N ARG A 46 14.17 48.73 3.72
CA ARG A 46 15.28 48.11 2.96
C ARG A 46 15.57 46.60 3.18
N GLN A 47 15.10 45.98 4.23
CA GLN A 47 15.32 44.54 4.42
C GLN A 47 14.24 43.95 5.35
N SER A 48 13.45 42.99 4.87
CA SER A 48 12.58 42.18 5.72
C SER A 48 13.39 41.06 6.34
N ASN A 49 13.30 40.85 7.63
CA ASN A 49 13.84 39.69 8.31
C ASN A 49 12.71 38.66 8.49
N SER A 50 12.92 37.45 8.05
CA SER A 50 11.98 36.34 8.29
C SER A 50 12.39 35.58 9.55
N TYR A 51 11.46 35.39 10.45
CA TYR A 51 11.65 34.65 11.69
C TYR A 51 10.77 33.40 11.66
N LEU A 52 11.26 32.30 12.21
CA LEU A 52 10.50 31.09 12.41
C LEU A 52 10.08 31.00 13.88
N TYR A 53 8.79 30.93 14.12
CA TYR A 53 8.20 30.75 15.44
C TYR A 53 7.59 29.37 15.59
N SER A 54 7.51 28.87 16.82
CA SER A 54 6.76 27.66 17.12
C SER A 54 5.88 27.86 18.35
N PHE A 55 4.79 27.11 18.40
CA PHE A 55 3.89 27.07 19.55
C PHE A 55 3.32 25.66 19.75
N LYS A 56 2.93 25.33 20.97
CA LYS A 56 2.20 24.10 21.24
C LYS A 56 0.76 24.23 20.75
N VAL A 57 0.32 23.27 19.97
CA VAL A 57 -1.06 23.20 19.51
C VAL A 57 -1.94 22.75 20.68
N PRO A 58 -2.97 23.51 21.06
CA PRO A 58 -3.90 23.10 22.12
C PRO A 58 -4.63 21.80 21.73
N GLU A 59 -4.83 20.89 22.69
CA GLU A 59 -5.48 19.58 22.45
C GLU A 59 -6.88 19.69 21.81
N ALA A 60 -7.61 20.73 22.10
CA ALA A 60 -8.94 21.00 21.53
C ALA A 60 -8.90 21.72 20.18
N SER A 61 -7.72 21.96 19.61
CA SER A 61 -7.58 22.66 18.34
C SER A 61 -7.99 21.76 17.16
N PRO A 62 -8.70 22.32 16.14
CA PRO A 62 -8.93 21.60 14.90
C PRO A 62 -7.64 21.28 14.12
N LEU A 63 -6.49 21.85 14.54
CA LEU A 63 -5.17 21.55 13.98
C LEU A 63 -4.57 20.25 14.50
N VAL A 64 -5.15 19.63 15.55
CA VAL A 64 -4.69 18.35 16.09
C VAL A 64 -5.13 17.21 15.17
N ALA A 65 -4.42 17.04 14.07
CA ALA A 65 -4.51 15.85 13.25
C ALA A 65 -3.22 15.07 13.40
N SER A 66 -3.24 14.01 14.23
CA SER A 66 -2.09 13.11 14.33
C SER A 66 -1.87 12.42 12.99
N ALA A 67 -0.63 12.44 12.51
CA ALA A 67 -0.23 11.72 11.33
C ALA A 67 0.79 10.64 11.71
N PHE A 68 0.84 9.57 10.93
CA PHE A 68 1.90 8.56 11.01
C PHE A 68 2.62 8.45 9.67
N PHE A 69 3.81 7.86 9.68
CA PHE A 69 4.59 7.69 8.46
C PHE A 69 4.68 6.23 8.06
N ILE A 70 4.63 6.00 6.75
CA ILE A 70 5.10 4.78 6.14
C ILE A 70 6.35 5.15 5.36
N LYS A 71 7.45 4.47 5.64
CA LYS A 71 8.72 4.67 4.94
C LYS A 71 9.41 3.36 4.70
N GLY A 72 10.31 3.32 3.74
CA GLY A 72 11.12 2.15 3.45
C GLY A 72 12.02 2.37 2.25
N ALA A 73 12.62 1.27 1.80
CA ALA A 73 13.43 1.22 0.60
C ALA A 73 12.96 0.09 -0.32
N ILE A 74 13.07 0.33 -1.62
CA ILE A 74 12.71 -0.63 -2.67
C ILE A 74 14.00 -1.02 -3.39
N LYS A 75 14.27 -2.32 -3.49
CA LYS A 75 15.50 -2.87 -4.03
C LYS A 75 15.24 -4.07 -4.93
N ASP A 76 16.15 -4.30 -5.85
CA ASP A 76 16.25 -5.57 -6.55
C ASP A 76 16.60 -6.68 -5.55
N LYS A 77 15.86 -7.77 -5.59
CA LYS A 77 16.00 -8.88 -4.63
C LYS A 77 17.35 -9.59 -4.74
N GLU A 78 17.91 -9.70 -5.94
CA GLU A 78 19.17 -10.39 -6.21
C GLU A 78 20.39 -9.48 -6.00
N THR A 79 20.37 -8.29 -6.61
CA THR A 79 21.53 -7.37 -6.63
C THR A 79 21.57 -6.42 -5.45
N LYS A 80 20.43 -6.23 -4.75
CA LYS A 80 20.22 -5.24 -3.67
C LYS A 80 20.37 -3.79 -4.13
N GLU A 81 20.46 -3.55 -5.42
CA GLU A 81 20.47 -2.21 -5.99
C GLU A 81 19.12 -1.51 -5.75
N PRO A 82 19.14 -0.20 -5.46
CA PRO A 82 17.91 0.58 -5.28
C PRO A 82 17.10 0.63 -6.57
N LEU A 83 15.75 0.60 -6.43
CA LEU A 83 14.84 0.66 -7.56
C LEU A 83 13.99 1.93 -7.52
N TYR A 84 13.83 2.54 -8.70
CA TYR A 84 12.81 3.52 -8.98
C TYR A 84 11.49 2.82 -9.26
N ALA A 85 10.55 2.88 -8.34
CA ALA A 85 9.30 2.14 -8.40
C ALA A 85 8.10 3.05 -8.13
N GLU A 86 6.97 2.78 -8.76
CA GLU A 86 5.70 3.38 -8.41
C GLU A 86 5.17 2.74 -7.12
N ILE A 87 4.67 3.58 -6.22
CA ILE A 87 4.07 3.17 -4.96
C ILE A 87 2.64 3.71 -4.94
N GLU A 88 1.68 2.83 -4.73
CA GLU A 88 0.29 3.22 -4.53
C GLU A 88 -0.20 2.74 -3.17
N ILE A 89 -0.94 3.60 -2.48
CA ILE A 89 -1.56 3.31 -1.19
C ILE A 89 -3.07 3.32 -1.36
N TYR A 90 -3.72 2.25 -0.91
CA TYR A 90 -5.17 2.09 -0.93
C TYR A 90 -5.72 1.89 0.47
N ASP A 91 -6.87 2.49 0.71
CA ASP A 91 -7.78 2.13 1.79
C ASP A 91 -8.57 0.89 1.33
N ILE A 92 -8.31 -0.25 1.99
CA ILE A 92 -8.90 -1.55 1.61
C ILE A 92 -10.40 -1.57 1.91
N ASP A 93 -10.81 -0.94 3.02
CA ASP A 93 -12.20 -0.99 3.50
C ASP A 93 -13.13 -0.21 2.56
N ASN A 94 -12.62 0.87 1.93
CA ASN A 94 -13.38 1.73 1.03
C ASN A 94 -12.98 1.57 -0.44
N ASN A 95 -12.07 0.68 -0.77
CA ASN A 95 -11.55 0.44 -2.13
C ASN A 95 -11.05 1.73 -2.81
N ARG A 96 -10.42 2.63 -2.03
CA ARG A 96 -10.05 3.98 -2.46
C ARG A 96 -8.55 4.17 -2.49
N ARG A 97 -8.01 4.62 -3.63
CA ARG A 97 -6.62 5.05 -3.73
C ARG A 97 -6.41 6.37 -2.98
N LEU A 98 -5.49 6.36 -2.01
CA LEU A 98 -5.13 7.52 -1.20
C LEU A 98 -3.95 8.29 -1.78
N ALA A 99 -2.96 7.58 -2.30
CA ALA A 99 -1.74 8.17 -2.84
C ALA A 99 -1.17 7.34 -3.98
N SER A 100 -0.45 8.00 -4.90
CA SER A 100 0.43 7.41 -5.90
C SER A 100 1.63 8.33 -6.07
N PHE A 101 2.83 7.78 -5.94
CA PHE A 101 4.10 8.48 -6.04
C PHE A 101 5.22 7.48 -6.36
N HIS A 102 6.46 7.98 -6.54
CA HIS A 102 7.60 7.11 -6.83
C HIS A 102 8.63 7.15 -5.69
N SER A 103 9.41 6.08 -5.58
CA SER A 103 10.61 6.06 -4.75
C SER A 103 11.67 7.02 -5.28
N ASP A 104 12.63 7.39 -4.43
CA ASP A 104 13.79 8.17 -4.85
C ASP A 104 14.61 7.42 -5.92
N LYS A 105 15.00 8.11 -6.99
CA LYS A 105 15.70 7.51 -8.15
C LYS A 105 17.08 6.96 -7.81
N VAL A 106 17.74 7.47 -6.78
CA VAL A 106 19.11 7.12 -6.43
C VAL A 106 19.16 6.15 -5.26
N LEU A 107 18.32 6.39 -4.25
CA LEU A 107 18.34 5.65 -3.00
C LEU A 107 17.27 4.57 -2.94
N GLY A 108 16.27 4.59 -3.83
CA GLY A 108 15.11 3.70 -3.79
C GLY A 108 14.20 3.91 -2.57
N THR A 109 14.43 4.95 -1.78
CA THR A 109 13.68 5.22 -0.55
C THR A 109 12.35 5.90 -0.83
N TYR A 110 11.40 5.74 0.07
CA TYR A 110 10.12 6.42 0.02
C TYR A 110 9.62 6.81 1.40
N LEU A 111 8.73 7.81 1.44
CA LEU A 111 8.05 8.28 2.63
C LEU A 111 6.65 8.75 2.24
N ALA A 112 5.65 8.25 2.96
CA ALA A 112 4.28 8.73 2.88
C ALA A 112 3.74 9.08 4.27
N THR A 113 2.93 10.13 4.34
CA THR A 113 2.20 10.52 5.55
C THR A 113 0.74 10.11 5.44
N MET A 114 0.20 9.57 6.52
CA MET A 114 -1.17 9.10 6.64
C MET A 114 -1.83 9.76 7.85
N GLN A 115 -3.12 10.06 7.75
CA GLN A 115 -3.86 10.77 8.81
C GLN A 115 -5.02 9.96 9.40
N GLU A 116 -5.48 8.93 8.72
CA GLU A 116 -6.65 8.17 9.13
C GLU A 116 -6.24 6.78 9.67
N LYS A 117 -6.99 6.26 10.62
CA LYS A 117 -6.91 4.85 11.04
C LYS A 117 -7.65 3.99 10.04
N GLY A 118 -7.20 2.76 9.82
CA GLY A 118 -7.84 1.87 8.85
C GLY A 118 -6.97 0.71 8.44
N ASN A 119 -7.46 -0.03 7.44
CA ASN A 119 -6.75 -1.12 6.80
C ASN A 119 -6.24 -0.66 5.43
N TYR A 120 -4.96 -0.81 5.21
CA TYR A 120 -4.30 -0.26 4.02
C TYR A 120 -3.55 -1.34 3.25
N ALA A 121 -3.51 -1.17 1.93
CA ALA A 121 -2.63 -1.92 1.05
C ALA A 121 -1.61 -0.99 0.40
N LEU A 122 -0.36 -1.42 0.40
CA LEU A 122 0.74 -0.81 -0.32
C LEU A 122 1.04 -1.69 -1.54
N TYR A 123 1.06 -1.10 -2.72
CA TYR A 123 1.45 -1.74 -3.98
C TYR A 123 2.71 -1.08 -4.49
N VAL A 124 3.67 -1.89 -4.90
CA VAL A 124 4.95 -1.45 -5.45
C VAL A 124 5.17 -2.11 -6.79
N ASP A 125 5.36 -1.32 -7.82
CA ASP A 125 5.58 -1.76 -9.19
C ASP A 125 6.81 -1.07 -9.80
N SER A 126 7.61 -1.84 -10.53
CA SER A 126 8.76 -1.34 -11.28
C SER A 126 8.89 -2.10 -12.60
N GLU A 127 9.26 -1.40 -13.68
CA GLU A 127 9.39 -1.99 -15.00
C GLU A 127 10.39 -3.15 -15.00
N GLY A 128 9.97 -4.30 -15.55
CA GLY A 128 10.77 -5.53 -15.60
C GLY A 128 10.76 -6.37 -14.31
N TYR A 129 9.98 -5.98 -13.31
CA TYR A 129 9.85 -6.70 -12.04
C TYR A 129 8.41 -7.21 -11.81
N LEU A 130 8.27 -8.25 -11.00
CA LEU A 130 6.99 -8.63 -10.42
C LEU A 130 6.59 -7.58 -9.39
N PHE A 131 5.34 -7.14 -9.45
CA PHE A 131 4.83 -6.22 -8.43
C PHE A 131 4.74 -6.92 -7.07
N GLU A 132 4.87 -6.16 -6.00
CA GLU A 132 4.71 -6.63 -4.63
C GLU A 132 3.59 -5.86 -3.95
N SER A 133 2.87 -6.53 -3.05
CA SER A 133 1.87 -5.90 -2.22
C SER A 133 2.05 -6.24 -0.75
N ARG A 134 1.64 -5.34 0.15
CA ARG A 134 1.58 -5.58 1.60
C ARG A 134 0.32 -4.93 2.16
N ASN A 135 -0.29 -5.60 3.12
CA ASN A 135 -1.37 -5.00 3.90
C ASN A 135 -0.91 -4.70 5.33
N PHE A 136 -1.47 -3.66 5.90
CA PHE A 136 -1.22 -3.28 7.28
C PHE A 136 -2.45 -2.56 7.86
N SER A 137 -2.59 -2.65 9.18
CA SER A 137 -3.67 -1.98 9.91
C SER A 137 -3.10 -0.92 10.82
N VAL A 138 -3.69 0.27 10.80
CA VAL A 138 -3.36 1.38 11.68
C VAL A 138 -4.45 1.54 12.70
N LYS A 139 -4.12 1.28 13.97
CA LYS A 139 -5.05 1.38 15.11
C LYS A 139 -4.86 2.65 15.93
N GLY A 140 -3.71 3.28 15.86
CA GLY A 140 -3.31 4.48 16.58
C GLY A 140 -2.24 5.26 15.81
N PHE A 141 -1.97 6.50 16.24
CA PHE A 141 -1.02 7.38 15.55
C PHE A 141 0.43 7.25 16.06
N GLU A 142 0.67 6.34 17.00
CA GLU A 142 1.99 6.20 17.66
C GLU A 142 3.01 5.38 16.87
N GLN A 143 2.66 4.84 15.70
CA GLN A 143 3.52 3.92 14.98
C GLN A 143 3.97 4.45 13.63
N ASN A 144 5.26 4.70 13.49
CA ASN A 144 5.91 4.80 12.19
C ASN A 144 6.09 3.39 11.62
N ILE A 145 5.56 3.14 10.44
CA ILE A 145 5.64 1.85 9.78
C ILE A 145 6.87 1.86 8.87
N ILE A 146 7.77 0.91 9.07
CA ILE A 146 8.90 0.67 8.17
C ILE A 146 8.54 -0.55 7.33
N GLN A 147 8.49 -0.38 6.01
CA GLN A 147 8.16 -1.43 5.06
C GLN A 147 9.13 -1.40 3.88
N ASP A 148 10.11 -2.26 3.90
CA ASP A 148 11.03 -2.45 2.78
C ASP A 148 10.47 -3.47 1.79
N PHE A 149 10.79 -3.30 0.51
CA PHE A 149 10.42 -4.20 -0.58
C PHE A 149 11.66 -4.68 -1.34
N GLU A 150 11.66 -5.96 -1.66
CA GLU A 150 12.66 -6.59 -2.52
C GLU A 150 11.97 -7.21 -3.73
N LEU A 151 11.99 -6.52 -4.87
CA LEU A 151 11.29 -6.95 -6.07
C LEU A 151 12.09 -8.01 -6.83
N SER A 152 11.41 -9.05 -7.28
CA SER A 152 11.95 -10.09 -8.16
C SER A 152 11.78 -9.67 -9.62
N LYS A 153 12.83 -9.80 -10.45
CA LYS A 153 12.72 -9.64 -11.90
C LYS A 153 11.73 -10.64 -12.48
N ILE A 154 11.05 -10.25 -13.56
CA ILE A 154 10.18 -11.15 -14.32
C ILE A 154 11.07 -12.20 -14.98
N LYS A 155 11.17 -13.37 -14.38
CA LYS A 155 11.90 -14.55 -14.86
C LYS A 155 11.11 -15.80 -14.54
N MET A 156 11.23 -16.80 -15.38
CA MET A 156 10.65 -18.13 -15.17
C MET A 156 10.92 -18.65 -13.76
N GLY A 157 9.90 -19.16 -13.10
CA GLY A 157 9.94 -19.69 -11.73
C GLY A 157 9.88 -18.65 -10.62
N GLN A 158 9.94 -17.36 -10.94
CA GLN A 158 9.76 -16.31 -9.92
C GLN A 158 8.30 -16.21 -9.51
N THR A 159 8.10 -16.04 -8.21
CA THR A 159 6.78 -16.04 -7.57
C THR A 159 6.59 -14.79 -6.72
N THR A 160 5.41 -14.20 -6.78
CA THR A 160 4.93 -13.20 -5.82
C THR A 160 3.69 -13.71 -5.09
N VAL A 161 3.52 -13.30 -3.83
CA VAL A 161 2.32 -13.59 -3.03
C VAL A 161 1.33 -12.44 -3.19
N LEU A 162 0.08 -12.78 -3.51
CA LEU A 162 -1.01 -11.83 -3.63
C LEU A 162 -1.62 -11.61 -2.24
N ASN A 163 -1.17 -10.56 -1.56
CA ASN A 163 -1.47 -10.34 -0.15
C ASN A 163 -2.87 -9.77 0.13
N ASN A 164 -3.54 -9.24 -0.90
CA ASN A 164 -4.85 -8.61 -0.77
C ASN A 164 -5.95 -9.34 -1.56
N ILE A 165 -5.80 -10.65 -1.75
CA ILE A 165 -6.87 -11.51 -2.25
C ILE A 165 -7.61 -12.11 -1.06
N PHE A 166 -8.87 -11.71 -0.90
CA PHE A 166 -9.71 -12.10 0.23
C PHE A 166 -10.91 -12.92 -0.26
N PHE A 167 -11.18 -14.01 0.42
CA PHE A 167 -12.33 -14.87 0.18
C PHE A 167 -13.29 -14.79 1.38
N LYS A 168 -14.58 -15.02 1.14
CA LYS A 168 -15.53 -15.26 2.23
C LYS A 168 -15.08 -16.50 3.04
N LYS A 169 -15.47 -16.54 4.31
CA LYS A 169 -15.11 -17.65 5.19
C LYS A 169 -15.56 -18.98 4.58
N ASP A 170 -14.67 -19.99 4.61
CA ASP A 170 -14.91 -21.35 4.08
C ASP A 170 -15.45 -21.37 2.64
N SER A 171 -15.04 -20.39 1.82
CA SER A 171 -15.53 -20.16 0.48
C SER A 171 -14.38 -19.83 -0.49
N TYR A 172 -14.69 -19.93 -1.78
CA TYR A 172 -13.86 -19.47 -2.89
C TYR A 172 -14.44 -18.21 -3.55
N GLU A 173 -15.47 -17.62 -2.97
CA GLU A 173 -16.08 -16.38 -3.45
C GLU A 173 -15.19 -15.19 -3.07
N LEU A 174 -14.71 -14.46 -4.07
CA LEU A 174 -13.89 -13.26 -3.91
C LEU A 174 -14.72 -12.15 -3.24
N THR A 175 -14.08 -11.38 -2.37
CA THR A 175 -14.70 -10.18 -1.79
C THR A 175 -14.36 -8.94 -2.62
N GLY A 176 -15.18 -7.90 -2.54
CA GLY A 176 -14.91 -6.62 -3.22
C GLY A 176 -13.55 -6.00 -2.85
N SER A 177 -13.05 -6.27 -1.63
CA SER A 177 -11.72 -5.81 -1.20
C SER A 177 -10.56 -6.42 -1.99
N SER A 178 -10.81 -7.47 -2.80
CA SER A 178 -9.81 -8.09 -3.68
C SER A 178 -9.68 -7.37 -5.04
N GLU A 179 -10.65 -6.55 -5.42
CA GLU A 179 -10.71 -5.96 -6.77
C GLU A 179 -9.45 -5.16 -7.11
N VAL A 180 -8.93 -4.38 -6.16
CA VAL A 180 -7.72 -3.58 -6.39
C VAL A 180 -6.52 -4.46 -6.75
N GLU A 181 -6.29 -5.55 -6.01
CA GLU A 181 -5.19 -6.48 -6.30
C GLU A 181 -5.40 -7.19 -7.64
N LEU A 182 -6.61 -7.63 -7.91
CA LEU A 182 -6.97 -8.28 -9.17
C LEU A 182 -6.77 -7.35 -10.37
N ASP A 183 -7.19 -6.09 -10.27
CA ASP A 183 -6.95 -5.07 -11.29
C ASP A 183 -5.47 -4.77 -11.51
N LYS A 184 -4.65 -4.85 -10.45
CA LYS A 184 -3.19 -4.75 -10.56
C LYS A 184 -2.62 -5.90 -11.38
N ILE A 185 -3.10 -7.13 -11.14
CA ILE A 185 -2.69 -8.31 -11.93
C ILE A 185 -3.09 -8.13 -13.40
N VAL A 186 -4.31 -7.67 -13.67
CA VAL A 186 -4.76 -7.39 -15.04
C VAL A 186 -3.85 -6.38 -15.73
N ARG A 187 -3.54 -5.26 -15.05
CA ARG A 187 -2.62 -4.24 -15.59
C ARG A 187 -1.22 -4.78 -15.84
N PHE A 188 -0.69 -5.54 -14.88
CA PHE A 188 0.61 -6.20 -15.01
C PHE A 188 0.67 -7.13 -16.23
N LEU A 189 -0.32 -7.99 -16.40
CA LEU A 189 -0.40 -8.91 -17.54
C LEU A 189 -0.58 -8.19 -18.88
N LYS A 190 -1.36 -7.09 -18.92
CA LYS A 190 -1.50 -6.26 -20.12
C LYS A 190 -0.20 -5.53 -20.48
N ALA A 191 0.57 -5.09 -19.50
CA ALA A 191 1.88 -4.45 -19.69
C ALA A 191 2.97 -5.46 -20.11
N ASN A 192 2.82 -6.74 -19.76
CA ASN A 192 3.78 -7.80 -20.05
C ASN A 192 3.15 -8.90 -20.92
N PRO A 193 2.88 -8.64 -22.21
CA PRO A 193 2.04 -9.52 -23.05
C PRO A 193 2.64 -10.91 -23.31
N ASN A 194 3.94 -11.07 -23.18
CA ASN A 194 4.64 -12.34 -23.42
C ASN A 194 4.80 -13.20 -22.15
N THR A 195 4.34 -12.73 -20.99
CA THR A 195 4.48 -13.45 -19.72
C THR A 195 3.29 -14.39 -19.53
N THR A 196 3.58 -15.66 -19.24
CA THR A 196 2.58 -16.65 -18.82
C THR A 196 2.69 -16.91 -17.31
N MET A 197 1.57 -17.21 -16.66
CA MET A 197 1.52 -17.22 -15.20
C MET A 197 0.70 -18.41 -14.67
N LEU A 198 1.21 -19.04 -13.62
CA LEU A 198 0.48 -19.99 -12.78
C LEU A 198 -0.12 -19.27 -11.57
N ILE A 199 -1.41 -19.44 -11.37
CA ILE A 199 -2.14 -19.02 -10.18
C ILE A 199 -2.19 -20.21 -9.23
N ALA A 200 -1.48 -20.13 -8.09
CA ALA A 200 -1.37 -21.23 -7.14
C ALA A 200 -2.16 -20.91 -5.86
N GLY A 201 -3.10 -21.79 -5.51
CA GLY A 201 -3.92 -21.68 -4.29
C GLY A 201 -3.36 -22.54 -3.16
N HIS A 202 -3.33 -21.99 -1.94
CA HIS A 202 -2.85 -22.67 -0.74
C HIS A 202 -3.81 -22.49 0.43
N THR A 203 -3.79 -23.45 1.36
CA THR A 203 -4.52 -23.41 2.65
C THR A 203 -3.55 -23.56 3.81
N ASP A 204 -4.04 -23.34 5.01
CA ASP A 204 -3.43 -23.92 6.23
C ASP A 204 -3.85 -25.38 6.40
N SER A 205 -3.44 -26.00 7.53
CA SER A 205 -3.73 -27.39 7.86
C SER A 205 -5.06 -27.61 8.59
N ASP A 206 -5.95 -26.62 8.64
CA ASP A 206 -7.27 -26.81 9.23
C ASP A 206 -8.19 -27.50 8.20
N GLY A 207 -8.78 -28.64 8.60
CA GLY A 207 -9.64 -29.45 7.74
C GLY A 207 -8.98 -30.74 7.24
N SER A 208 -9.62 -31.43 6.30
CA SER A 208 -9.02 -32.61 5.66
C SER A 208 -8.20 -32.21 4.44
N GLU A 209 -7.16 -33.00 4.14
CA GLU A 209 -6.32 -32.80 2.94
C GLU A 209 -7.15 -32.66 1.65
N SER A 210 -8.16 -33.54 1.48
CA SER A 210 -9.04 -33.52 0.30
C SER A 210 -9.87 -32.23 0.23
N TYR A 211 -10.40 -31.76 1.36
CA TYR A 211 -11.11 -30.48 1.43
C TYR A 211 -10.20 -29.31 1.11
N ASN A 212 -9.01 -29.27 1.69
CA ASN A 212 -8.03 -28.21 1.48
C ASN A 212 -7.54 -28.16 0.03
N LEU A 213 -7.34 -29.33 -0.60
CA LEU A 213 -6.99 -29.41 -2.01
C LEU A 213 -8.11 -28.84 -2.90
N ASP A 214 -9.36 -29.25 -2.70
CA ASP A 214 -10.52 -28.76 -3.46
C ASP A 214 -10.73 -27.25 -3.25
N LEU A 215 -10.66 -26.77 -2.00
CA LEU A 215 -10.85 -25.36 -1.68
C LEU A 215 -9.77 -24.48 -2.33
N SER A 216 -8.50 -24.89 -2.27
CA SER A 216 -7.40 -24.16 -2.89
C SER A 216 -7.49 -24.13 -4.41
N GLN A 217 -7.92 -25.25 -5.02
CA GLN A 217 -8.18 -25.32 -6.47
C GLN A 217 -9.28 -24.35 -6.90
N LYS A 218 -10.41 -24.32 -6.18
CA LYS A 218 -11.52 -23.41 -6.46
C LYS A 218 -11.15 -21.95 -6.26
N ARG A 219 -10.31 -21.62 -5.26
CA ARG A 219 -9.80 -20.27 -5.04
C ARG A 219 -8.89 -19.81 -6.16
N ALA A 220 -7.95 -20.65 -6.60
CA ALA A 220 -7.11 -20.35 -7.76
C ALA A 220 -7.94 -20.16 -9.03
N GLN A 221 -8.96 -21.02 -9.23
CA GLN A 221 -9.89 -20.92 -10.34
C GLN A 221 -10.72 -19.62 -10.32
N ALA A 222 -11.14 -19.14 -9.14
CA ALA A 222 -11.89 -17.88 -9.03
C ALA A 222 -11.04 -16.67 -9.49
N VAL A 223 -9.75 -16.65 -9.12
CA VAL A 223 -8.81 -15.61 -9.59
C VAL A 223 -8.59 -15.75 -11.11
N TYR A 224 -8.37 -16.97 -11.61
CA TYR A 224 -8.23 -17.24 -13.03
C TYR A 224 -9.44 -16.72 -13.82
N ASN A 225 -10.66 -17.05 -13.39
CA ASN A 225 -11.89 -16.61 -14.07
C ASN A 225 -11.99 -15.08 -14.11
N TYR A 226 -11.65 -14.41 -12.99
CA TYR A 226 -11.62 -12.94 -12.96
C TYR A 226 -10.70 -12.35 -14.03
N LEU A 227 -9.50 -12.93 -14.20
CA LEU A 227 -8.53 -12.46 -15.21
C LEU A 227 -9.03 -12.69 -16.63
N ILE A 228 -9.68 -13.84 -16.90
CA ILE A 228 -10.30 -14.12 -18.20
C ILE A 228 -11.44 -13.14 -18.49
N ASP A 229 -12.31 -12.89 -17.51
CA ASP A 229 -13.42 -11.92 -17.63
C ASP A 229 -12.92 -10.49 -17.89
N ASN A 230 -11.67 -10.19 -17.52
CA ASN A 230 -10.96 -8.94 -17.78
C ASN A 230 -10.02 -8.98 -19.00
N GLU A 231 -10.33 -9.86 -19.97
CA GLU A 231 -9.69 -9.93 -21.29
C GLU A 231 -8.22 -10.43 -21.30
N ILE A 232 -7.78 -11.13 -20.25
CA ILE A 232 -6.50 -11.84 -20.32
C ILE A 232 -6.67 -13.14 -21.08
N VAL A 233 -5.80 -13.38 -22.07
CA VAL A 233 -5.89 -14.55 -22.96
C VAL A 233 -5.65 -15.84 -22.16
N GLN A 234 -6.53 -16.83 -22.36
CA GLN A 234 -6.53 -18.11 -21.63
C GLN A 234 -5.18 -18.83 -21.67
N ASP A 235 -4.52 -18.88 -22.84
CA ASP A 235 -3.26 -19.58 -23.03
C ASP A 235 -2.08 -19.00 -22.22
N ARG A 236 -2.29 -17.83 -21.63
CA ARG A 236 -1.32 -17.17 -20.76
C ARG A 236 -1.47 -17.52 -19.29
N LEU A 237 -2.51 -18.24 -18.92
CA LEU A 237 -2.86 -18.49 -17.54
C LEU A 237 -3.05 -19.98 -17.27
N SER A 238 -2.48 -20.45 -16.21
CA SER A 238 -2.79 -21.73 -15.61
C SER A 238 -3.21 -21.55 -14.14
N TYR A 239 -3.93 -22.52 -13.56
CA TYR A 239 -4.28 -22.47 -12.14
C TYR A 239 -4.20 -23.84 -11.50
N LYS A 240 -3.75 -23.86 -10.23
CA LYS A 240 -3.60 -25.11 -9.46
C LYS A 240 -3.79 -24.89 -7.96
N GLY A 241 -4.54 -25.80 -7.33
CA GLY A 241 -4.61 -25.92 -5.89
C GLY A 241 -3.50 -26.84 -5.36
N PHE A 242 -2.88 -26.44 -4.27
CA PHE A 242 -1.87 -27.24 -3.56
C PHE A 242 -2.34 -27.62 -2.15
N GLY A 243 -3.53 -27.16 -1.71
CA GLY A 243 -4.00 -27.38 -0.36
C GLY A 243 -2.96 -26.93 0.67
N GLU A 244 -2.74 -27.75 1.67
CA GLU A 244 -1.78 -27.52 2.76
C GLU A 244 -0.37 -28.05 2.49
N THR A 245 -0.10 -28.64 1.31
CA THR A 245 1.15 -29.38 1.02
C THR A 245 2.38 -28.50 0.84
N ARG A 246 2.20 -27.19 0.68
CA ARG A 246 3.30 -26.22 0.47
C ARG A 246 3.23 -25.05 1.47
N PRO A 247 3.42 -25.30 2.77
CA PRO A 247 3.39 -24.24 3.77
C PRO A 247 4.64 -23.34 3.65
N ILE A 248 4.46 -22.03 3.87
CA ILE A 248 5.57 -21.06 3.99
C ILE A 248 5.88 -20.69 5.45
N ALA A 249 5.01 -21.12 6.37
CA ALA A 249 5.19 -20.98 7.82
C ALA A 249 4.65 -22.23 8.53
N PRO A 250 5.12 -22.55 9.76
CA PRO A 250 4.53 -23.60 10.57
C PRO A 250 3.02 -23.36 10.80
N ASN A 251 2.23 -24.45 10.83
CA ASN A 251 0.78 -24.35 11.08
C ASN A 251 0.43 -24.35 12.59
N ASP A 252 1.23 -23.71 13.42
CA ASP A 252 1.19 -23.74 14.88
C ASP A 252 0.49 -22.53 15.54
N THR A 253 0.42 -21.41 14.84
CA THR A 253 -0.24 -20.20 15.33
C THR A 253 -1.25 -19.64 14.31
N PRO A 254 -2.28 -18.89 14.76
CA PRO A 254 -3.22 -18.21 13.86
C PRO A 254 -2.52 -17.29 12.85
N SER A 255 -1.43 -16.63 13.25
CA SER A 255 -0.63 -15.75 12.39
C SER A 255 0.08 -16.54 11.29
N ASN A 256 0.72 -17.66 11.64
CA ASN A 256 1.40 -18.54 10.69
C ASN A 256 0.40 -19.20 9.72
N LYS A 257 -0.74 -19.67 10.22
CA LYS A 257 -1.82 -20.19 9.39
C LYS A 257 -2.33 -19.15 8.39
N LYS A 258 -2.43 -17.88 8.81
CA LYS A 258 -2.82 -16.79 7.91
C LYS A 258 -1.85 -16.64 6.74
N LEU A 259 -0.54 -16.83 6.95
CA LEU A 259 0.47 -16.78 5.87
C LEU A 259 0.30 -17.95 4.89
N ASN A 260 -0.09 -19.13 5.38
CA ASN A 260 -0.29 -20.31 4.54
C ASN A 260 -1.57 -20.19 3.67
N ARG A 261 -2.62 -19.51 4.13
CA ARG A 261 -3.83 -19.21 3.33
C ARG A 261 -3.54 -18.09 2.35
N ARG A 262 -3.01 -18.42 1.18
CA ARG A 262 -2.55 -17.44 0.19
C ARG A 262 -2.83 -17.86 -1.24
N ILE A 263 -2.77 -16.90 -2.13
CA ILE A 263 -2.65 -17.11 -3.57
C ILE A 263 -1.25 -16.65 -3.99
N GLU A 264 -0.58 -17.44 -4.79
CA GLU A 264 0.70 -17.10 -5.42
C GLU A 264 0.51 -16.91 -6.92
N PHE A 265 1.37 -16.10 -7.49
CA PHE A 265 1.42 -15.79 -8.91
C PHE A 265 2.85 -16.05 -9.40
N THR A 266 3.02 -17.15 -10.16
CA THR A 266 4.35 -17.64 -10.59
C THR A 266 4.52 -17.47 -12.09
N VAL A 267 5.63 -16.92 -12.54
CA VAL A 267 5.99 -16.83 -13.97
C VAL A 267 6.28 -18.23 -14.51
N GLU A 268 5.57 -18.61 -15.59
CA GLU A 268 5.83 -19.80 -16.39
C GLU A 268 6.52 -19.42 -17.71
N ASP A 269 6.72 -20.35 -18.61
CA ASP A 269 7.31 -20.12 -19.95
C ASP A 269 6.35 -19.35 -20.87
#